data_e8c4152b5169e3b79135292a7b7e5df1
#
_entry.id   e8c4152b5169e3b79135292a7b7e5df1
#
_cell.length_a   1.000
_cell.length_b   1.000
_cell.length_c   1.000
_cell.angle_alpha   90.00
_cell.angle_beta   90.00
_cell.angle_gamma   90.00
#
_symmetry.space_group_name_H-M   'P 1'
#
loop_
_entity.id
_entity.type
_entity.pdbx_description
1 polymer ?
#
loop_
_entity_poly.entity_id
_entity_poly.type
_entity_poly.pdbx_seq_one_letter_code
_entity_poly.pdbx_strand_id
1 'polypeptide(L)'
;MMKLICKLTDNDIGEDYTGVKNPTIRLGARGIVIRDDGKIAIFNKVNKNEYKLPGGGIEEGEKPQDAFKREVLEETGCIVDIIEELGTTEEYKSKLNFKQISNVFYGKVVEDTKKLNFTKKKKDEGAELLWVKPH
;
A
#
# COMPACT_ATOMS: atom_id res chain seq x y z
N MET A 1 -3.79 17.54 7.77
CA MET A 1 -2.99 17.70 6.54
C MET A 1 -1.88 16.64 6.51
N MET A 2 -1.75 15.95 5.41
CA MET A 2 -0.71 14.93 5.27
C MET A 2 0.61 15.54 4.82
N LYS A 3 1.69 15.02 5.37
CA LYS A 3 3.03 15.40 4.93
C LYS A 3 3.50 14.46 3.85
N LEU A 4 4.28 14.98 2.92
CA LEU A 4 4.96 14.14 1.95
C LEU A 4 6.08 13.39 2.68
N ILE A 5 5.98 12.05 2.72
CA ILE A 5 6.95 11.21 3.41
C ILE A 5 8.11 10.87 2.49
N CYS A 6 7.79 10.53 1.25
CA CYS A 6 8.77 10.02 0.32
C CYS A 6 8.35 10.34 -1.10
N LYS A 7 9.30 10.75 -1.92
CA LYS A 7 9.07 10.97 -3.34
C LYS A 7 10.13 10.21 -4.11
N LEU A 8 9.68 9.24 -4.91
CA LEU A 8 10.55 8.41 -5.72
C LEU A 8 10.17 8.53 -7.19
N THR A 9 11.14 8.69 -8.04
CA THR A 9 10.94 8.66 -9.49
C THR A 9 12.04 7.83 -10.12
N ASP A 10 11.82 7.37 -11.35
CA ASP A 10 12.87 6.68 -12.09
C ASP A 10 14.08 7.57 -12.31
N ASN A 11 13.86 8.88 -12.33
CA ASN A 11 14.94 9.84 -12.48
C ASN A 11 15.88 9.83 -11.27
N ASP A 12 15.38 9.50 -10.10
CA ASP A 12 16.20 9.40 -8.88
C ASP A 12 17.21 8.27 -8.98
N ILE A 13 16.96 7.31 -9.85
CA ILE A 13 17.87 6.17 -10.08
C ILE A 13 18.59 6.29 -11.41
N GLY A 14 18.63 7.49 -11.96
CA GLY A 14 19.44 7.78 -13.15
C GLY A 14 18.70 7.81 -14.48
N GLU A 15 17.42 7.55 -14.51
CA GLU A 15 16.66 7.64 -15.74
C GLU A 15 16.19 9.06 -15.97
N ASP A 16 16.19 9.47 -17.23
CA ASP A 16 15.75 10.80 -17.65
C ASP A 16 14.30 10.74 -18.10
N TYR A 17 13.45 11.56 -17.49
CA TYR A 17 12.06 11.62 -17.89
C TYR A 17 11.65 12.99 -18.44
N THR A 18 12.57 13.77 -18.94
CA THR A 18 12.26 15.10 -19.48
C THR A 18 11.23 15.08 -20.60
N GLY A 19 11.09 13.96 -21.30
CA GLY A 19 10.08 13.81 -22.34
C GLY A 19 8.72 13.37 -21.85
N VAL A 20 8.56 13.12 -20.54
CA VAL A 20 7.30 12.62 -20.00
C VAL A 20 6.33 13.79 -19.85
N LYS A 21 5.11 13.59 -20.36
CA LYS A 21 4.04 14.59 -20.25
C LYS A 21 2.77 13.91 -19.77
N ASN A 22 2.06 14.60 -18.86
CA ASN A 22 0.73 14.19 -18.41
C ASN A 22 0.66 12.72 -17.99
N PRO A 23 1.46 12.28 -17.02
CA PRO A 23 1.37 10.89 -16.56
C PRO A 23 -0.02 10.63 -15.96
N THR A 24 -0.50 9.40 -16.11
CA THR A 24 -1.70 8.96 -15.42
C THR A 24 -1.42 8.97 -13.93
N ILE A 25 -2.33 9.55 -13.16
CA ILE A 25 -2.20 9.58 -11.70
C ILE A 25 -3.08 8.49 -11.11
N ARG A 26 -2.50 7.67 -10.25
CA ARG A 26 -3.23 6.66 -9.49
C ARG A 26 -3.12 7.00 -8.02
N LEU A 27 -4.26 6.95 -7.33
CA LEU A 27 -4.33 7.22 -5.90
C LEU A 27 -4.44 5.90 -5.15
N GLY A 28 -3.66 5.78 -4.08
CA GLY A 28 -3.66 4.57 -3.27
C GLY A 28 -3.68 4.88 -1.79
N ALA A 29 -3.95 3.86 -1.00
CA ALA A 29 -3.91 3.92 0.45
C ALA A 29 -3.23 2.65 0.95
N ARG A 30 -2.21 2.81 1.80
CA ARG A 30 -1.48 1.68 2.36
C ARG A 30 -0.95 2.06 3.73
N GLY A 31 -0.39 1.12 4.42
CA GLY A 31 0.18 1.48 5.70
C GLY A 31 0.62 0.31 6.56
N ILE A 32 0.99 0.67 7.77
CA ILE A 32 1.45 -0.27 8.77
C ILE A 32 0.23 -0.80 9.52
N VAL A 33 0.08 -2.12 9.54
CA VAL A 33 -0.99 -2.80 10.27
C VAL A 33 -0.34 -3.63 11.38
N ILE A 34 -0.62 -3.27 12.63
CA ILE A 34 0.01 -3.90 13.78
C ILE A 34 -1.00 -4.69 14.61
N ARG A 35 -0.60 -5.89 15.06
CA ARG A 35 -1.39 -6.73 15.97
C ARG A 35 -1.00 -6.46 17.42
N ASP A 36 -1.81 -7.01 18.36
CA ASP A 36 -1.54 -6.88 19.79
C ASP A 36 -0.19 -7.48 20.19
N ASP A 37 0.29 -8.48 19.46
CA ASP A 37 1.60 -9.10 19.74
C ASP A 37 2.78 -8.30 19.19
N GLY A 38 2.51 -7.13 18.60
CA GLY A 38 3.54 -6.26 18.05
C GLY A 38 4.01 -6.63 16.65
N LYS A 39 3.42 -7.64 16.04
CA LYS A 39 3.79 -8.02 14.67
C LYS A 39 3.05 -7.18 13.66
N ILE A 40 3.72 -6.88 12.55
CA ILE A 40 3.14 -6.10 11.46
C ILE A 40 2.93 -6.96 10.23
N ALA A 41 1.92 -6.60 9.43
CA ALA A 41 1.56 -7.31 8.23
C ALA A 41 2.47 -6.90 7.06
N ILE A 42 3.04 -7.88 6.39
CA ILE A 42 3.86 -7.67 5.21
C ILE A 42 3.37 -8.64 4.14
N PHE A 43 3.30 -8.18 2.90
CA PHE A 43 3.05 -9.05 1.76
C PHE A 43 4.34 -9.37 1.05
N ASN A 44 4.55 -10.66 0.85
CA ASN A 44 5.62 -11.14 0.00
C ASN A 44 5.00 -11.53 -1.34
N LYS A 45 5.38 -10.84 -2.40
CA LYS A 45 4.98 -11.22 -3.75
C LYS A 45 6.03 -12.16 -4.30
N VAL A 46 5.81 -13.46 -4.06
CA VAL A 46 6.80 -14.52 -4.34
C VAL A 46 7.30 -14.45 -5.78
N ASN A 47 6.39 -14.27 -6.74
CA ASN A 47 6.74 -14.25 -8.16
C ASN A 47 7.61 -13.06 -8.57
N LYS A 48 7.62 -12.01 -7.74
CA LYS A 48 8.39 -10.79 -8.01
C LYS A 48 9.51 -10.55 -7.02
N ASN A 49 9.61 -11.42 -6.01
CA ASN A 49 10.57 -11.27 -4.92
C ASN A 49 10.50 -9.88 -4.27
N GLU A 50 9.30 -9.41 -4.02
CA GLU A 50 9.03 -8.10 -3.42
C GLU A 50 8.29 -8.24 -2.10
N TYR A 51 8.56 -7.29 -1.18
CA TYR A 51 7.83 -7.16 0.08
C TYR A 51 7.11 -5.82 0.07
N LYS A 52 5.82 -5.84 0.44
CA LYS A 52 5.01 -4.62 0.45
C LYS A 52 4.12 -4.54 1.68
N LEU A 53 3.84 -3.31 2.09
CA LEU A 53 2.83 -3.05 3.11
C LEU A 53 1.43 -3.27 2.53
N PRO A 54 0.45 -3.65 3.37
CA PRO A 54 -0.94 -3.77 2.91
C PRO A 54 -1.47 -2.46 2.33
N GLY A 55 -2.31 -2.58 1.33
CA GLY A 55 -2.94 -1.44 0.71
C GLY A 55 -3.25 -1.68 -0.75
N GLY A 56 -3.82 -0.68 -1.38
CA GLY A 56 -4.18 -0.75 -2.78
C GLY A 56 -4.80 0.55 -3.26
N GLY A 57 -5.47 0.49 -4.40
CA GLY A 57 -6.05 1.68 -5.02
C GLY A 57 -7.28 2.20 -4.29
N ILE A 58 -7.45 3.51 -4.35
CA ILE A 58 -8.65 4.17 -3.84
C ILE A 58 -9.68 4.15 -4.96
N GLU A 59 -10.89 3.68 -4.67
CA GLU A 59 -11.97 3.66 -5.63
C GLU A 59 -12.62 5.03 -5.76
N GLU A 60 -13.28 5.27 -6.88
CA GLU A 60 -13.95 6.53 -7.12
C GLU A 60 -14.96 6.83 -6.01
N GLY A 61 -14.87 8.04 -5.45
CA GLY A 61 -15.76 8.46 -4.36
C GLY A 61 -15.39 7.93 -2.99
N GLU A 62 -14.38 7.08 -2.90
CA GLU A 62 -13.95 6.48 -1.65
C GLU A 62 -12.94 7.40 -0.95
N LYS A 63 -13.05 7.50 0.38
CA LYS A 63 -12.07 8.23 1.16
C LYS A 63 -10.81 7.39 1.36
N PRO A 64 -9.62 8.01 1.44
CA PRO A 64 -8.37 7.26 1.64
C PRO A 64 -8.39 6.32 2.83
N GLN A 65 -8.90 6.77 3.98
CA GLN A 65 -8.98 5.94 5.18
C GLN A 65 -9.90 4.73 5.00
N ASP A 66 -11.00 4.91 4.26
CA ASP A 66 -11.94 3.82 3.98
C ASP A 66 -11.31 2.81 3.01
N ALA A 67 -10.57 3.32 2.04
CA ALA A 67 -9.82 2.46 1.10
C ALA A 67 -8.79 1.62 1.84
N PHE A 68 -8.06 2.22 2.77
CA PHE A 68 -7.08 1.51 3.57
C PHE A 68 -7.73 0.39 4.38
N LYS A 69 -8.83 0.69 5.08
CA LYS A 69 -9.54 -0.31 5.87
C LYS A 69 -10.08 -1.45 4.99
N ARG A 70 -10.63 -1.12 3.84
CA ARG A 70 -11.15 -2.10 2.89
C ARG A 70 -10.04 -3.02 2.38
N GLU A 71 -8.93 -2.42 1.94
CA GLU A 71 -7.80 -3.20 1.43
C GLU A 71 -7.19 -4.09 2.51
N VAL A 72 -7.06 -3.56 3.73
CA VAL A 72 -6.53 -4.37 4.84
C VAL A 72 -7.46 -5.55 5.11
N LEU A 73 -8.76 -5.35 5.14
CA LEU A 73 -9.70 -6.43 5.36
C LEU A 73 -9.61 -7.49 4.26
N GLU A 74 -9.53 -7.07 3.00
CA GLU A 74 -9.40 -7.99 1.88
C GLU A 74 -8.11 -8.79 1.93
N GLU A 75 -7.01 -8.14 2.30
CA GLU A 75 -5.67 -8.72 2.20
C GLU A 75 -5.24 -9.48 3.44
N THR A 76 -5.68 -9.05 4.61
CA THR A 76 -5.25 -9.65 5.89
C THR A 76 -6.38 -10.33 6.64
N GLY A 77 -7.63 -10.07 6.26
CA GLY A 77 -8.78 -10.55 7.01
C GLY A 77 -9.00 -9.76 8.31
N CYS A 78 -8.29 -8.67 8.50
CA CYS A 78 -8.34 -7.90 9.75
C CYS A 78 -9.12 -6.61 9.61
N ILE A 79 -9.88 -6.30 10.65
CA ILE A 79 -10.51 -5.00 10.82
C ILE A 79 -9.56 -4.16 11.65
N VAL A 80 -9.26 -2.95 11.17
CA VAL A 80 -8.30 -2.07 11.84
C VAL A 80 -8.94 -0.73 12.21
N ASP A 81 -8.43 -0.16 13.29
CA ASP A 81 -8.65 1.25 13.60
C ASP A 81 -7.42 2.03 13.13
N ILE A 82 -7.68 3.14 12.46
CA ILE A 82 -6.59 4.03 12.05
C ILE A 82 -6.20 4.87 13.24
N ILE A 83 -4.93 4.75 13.64
CA ILE A 83 -4.38 5.49 14.77
C ILE A 83 -3.85 6.84 14.30
N GLU A 84 -3.22 6.86 13.12
CA GLU A 84 -2.56 8.07 12.63
C GLU A 84 -2.41 8.02 11.11
N GLU A 85 -2.49 9.18 10.48
CA GLU A 85 -2.07 9.36 9.10
C GLU A 85 -0.61 9.78 9.12
N LEU A 86 0.24 9.01 8.45
CA LEU A 86 1.68 9.27 8.46
C LEU A 86 2.12 10.25 7.39
N GLY A 87 1.35 10.37 6.32
CA GLY A 87 1.66 11.27 5.23
C GLY A 87 1.37 10.64 3.87
N THR A 88 2.10 11.07 2.85
CA THR A 88 1.95 10.56 1.50
C THR A 88 3.28 10.11 0.92
N THR A 89 3.22 9.18 -0.02
CA THR A 89 4.37 8.80 -0.84
C THR A 89 4.02 9.05 -2.29
N GLU A 90 5.03 9.39 -3.09
CA GLU A 90 4.88 9.53 -4.54
C GLU A 90 5.90 8.63 -5.21
N GLU A 91 5.44 7.90 -6.23
CA GLU A 91 6.31 7.07 -7.04
C GLU A 91 5.94 7.29 -8.50
N TYR A 92 6.94 7.62 -9.33
CA TYR A 92 6.74 7.77 -10.75
C TYR A 92 7.37 6.60 -11.48
N LYS A 93 6.58 5.94 -12.35
CA LYS A 93 7.05 4.82 -13.16
C LYS A 93 7.08 5.24 -14.62
N SER A 94 8.26 5.61 -15.11
CA SER A 94 8.43 6.17 -16.44
C SER A 94 8.01 5.21 -17.54
N LYS A 95 8.29 3.93 -17.39
CA LYS A 95 7.96 2.91 -18.40
C LYS A 95 6.47 2.81 -18.63
N LEU A 96 5.66 3.03 -17.61
CA LEU A 96 4.21 2.94 -17.68
C LEU A 96 3.56 4.31 -17.75
N ASN A 97 4.36 5.36 -17.67
CA ASN A 97 3.91 6.75 -17.65
C ASN A 97 2.80 6.99 -16.64
N PHE A 98 2.99 6.52 -15.41
CA PHE A 98 2.04 6.85 -14.37
C PHE A 98 2.74 7.24 -13.07
N LYS A 99 2.02 8.00 -12.27
CA LYS A 99 2.46 8.46 -10.97
C LYS A 99 1.52 7.88 -9.93
N GLN A 100 2.09 7.20 -8.94
CA GLN A 100 1.33 6.64 -7.82
C GLN A 100 1.49 7.57 -6.62
N ILE A 101 0.37 8.06 -6.11
CA ILE A 101 0.34 8.85 -4.89
C ILE A 101 -0.42 8.05 -3.86
N SER A 102 0.23 7.68 -2.77
CA SER A 102 -0.39 6.87 -1.73
C SER A 102 -0.46 7.60 -0.41
N ASN A 103 -1.63 7.57 0.21
CA ASN A 103 -1.79 7.99 1.59
C ASN A 103 -1.31 6.85 2.48
N VAL A 104 -0.50 7.16 3.48
CA VAL A 104 0.10 6.16 4.36
C VAL A 104 -0.48 6.29 5.76
N PHE A 105 -0.95 5.18 6.29
CA PHE A 105 -1.63 5.13 7.59
C PHE A 105 -0.93 4.18 8.56
N TYR A 106 -1.19 4.38 9.83
CA TYR A 106 -0.83 3.46 10.89
C TYR A 106 -2.13 2.94 11.50
N GLY A 107 -2.36 1.65 11.40
CA GLY A 107 -3.59 1.03 11.87
C GLY A 107 -3.31 -0.10 12.86
N LYS A 108 -4.20 -0.25 13.83
CA LYS A 108 -4.12 -1.31 14.81
C LYS A 108 -5.26 -2.30 14.58
N VAL A 109 -4.92 -3.60 14.57
CA VAL A 109 -5.92 -4.65 14.42
C VAL A 109 -6.83 -4.67 15.63
N VAL A 110 -8.15 -4.56 15.38
CA VAL A 110 -9.16 -4.69 16.42
C VAL A 110 -9.88 -6.02 16.34
N GLU A 111 -9.91 -6.63 15.16
CA GLU A 111 -10.50 -7.96 15.00
C GLU A 111 -9.83 -8.67 13.82
N ASP A 112 -9.48 -9.94 14.00
CA ASP A 112 -8.97 -10.79 12.95
C ASP A 112 -10.06 -11.78 12.55
N THR A 113 -10.66 -11.57 11.38
CA THR A 113 -11.74 -12.44 10.91
C THR A 113 -11.20 -13.76 10.34
N LYS A 114 -9.89 -13.83 10.10
CA LYS A 114 -9.20 -14.99 9.49
C LYS A 114 -9.73 -15.33 8.11
N LYS A 115 -10.34 -14.36 7.42
CA LYS A 115 -10.87 -14.55 6.07
C LYS A 115 -10.15 -13.60 5.11
N LEU A 116 -9.34 -14.16 4.23
CA LEU A 116 -8.66 -13.40 3.20
C LEU A 116 -9.51 -13.38 1.93
N ASN A 117 -9.48 -12.27 1.22
CA ASN A 117 -10.19 -12.13 -0.04
C ASN A 117 -9.31 -11.42 -1.06
N PHE A 118 -8.23 -12.09 -1.47
CA PHE A 118 -7.31 -11.53 -2.45
C PHE A 118 -8.00 -11.34 -3.79
N THR A 119 -7.68 -10.25 -4.47
CA THR A 119 -8.08 -10.06 -5.85
C THR A 119 -7.38 -11.10 -6.72
N LYS A 120 -7.94 -11.38 -7.90
CA LYS A 120 -7.33 -12.32 -8.84
C LYS A 120 -5.90 -11.94 -9.16
N LYS A 121 -5.64 -10.66 -9.39
CA LYS A 121 -4.29 -10.18 -9.70
C LYS A 121 -3.30 -10.51 -8.58
N LYS A 122 -3.70 -10.33 -7.33
CA LYS A 122 -2.83 -10.61 -6.19
C LYS A 122 -2.56 -12.11 -6.06
N LYS A 123 -3.58 -12.94 -6.30
CA LYS A 123 -3.41 -14.39 -6.32
C LYS A 123 -2.44 -14.81 -7.41
N ASP A 124 -2.59 -14.24 -8.61
CA ASP A 124 -1.73 -14.57 -9.75
C ASP A 124 -0.29 -14.13 -9.53
N GLU A 125 -0.07 -13.07 -8.74
CA GLU A 125 1.27 -12.60 -8.38
C GLU A 125 1.92 -13.43 -7.26
N GLY A 126 1.20 -14.39 -6.70
CA GLY A 126 1.71 -15.22 -5.62
C GLY A 126 1.83 -14.47 -4.30
N ALA A 127 0.91 -13.56 -4.03
CA ALA A 127 0.95 -12.78 -2.79
C ALA A 127 0.78 -13.68 -1.57
N GLU A 128 1.65 -13.49 -0.58
CA GLU A 128 1.65 -14.23 0.67
C GLU A 128 1.69 -13.26 1.84
N LEU A 129 0.76 -13.43 2.79
CA LEU A 129 0.71 -12.59 3.98
C LEU A 129 1.64 -13.14 5.05
N LEU A 130 2.50 -12.26 5.56
CA LEU A 130 3.41 -12.58 6.66
C LEU A 130 3.18 -11.60 7.80
N TRP A 131 3.29 -12.11 9.03
CA TRP A 131 3.28 -11.28 10.23
C TRP A 131 4.68 -11.31 10.82
N VAL A 132 5.35 -10.16 10.84
CA VAL A 132 6.76 -10.07 11.22
C VAL A 132 6.94 -9.09 12.37
N LYS A 133 7.95 -9.37 13.21
CA LYS A 133 8.31 -8.43 14.29
C LYS A 133 9.23 -7.37 13.70
N PRO A 134 8.94 -6.08 13.93
CA PRO A 134 9.86 -5.02 13.53
C PRO A 134 11.08 -5.04 14.46
N HIS A 135 12.17 -4.59 13.95
CA HIS A 135 13.41 -4.45 14.72
C HIS A 135 13.57 -3.05 15.27
#